data_68e66adf653875d9e65d09499d991a67
#
_entry.id   68e66adf653875d9e65d09499d991a67
#
_cell.length_a   1.000
_cell.length_b   1.000
_cell.length_c   1.000
_cell.angle_alpha   90.00
_cell.angle_beta   90.00
_cell.angle_gamma   90.00
#
_symmetry.space_group_name_H-M   'P 1'
#
loop_
_entity.id
_entity.type
_entity.pdbx_description
1 polymer ?
#
loop_
_entity_poly.entity_id
_entity_poly.type
_entity_poly.pdbx_seq_one_letter_code
_entity_poly.pdbx_strand_id
1 'polypeptide(L)'
;MIIPCIDLMDGKVVQLIQGREKALEGGSPLEMLARFAAFPQIQVIDLDAALGKNLDNDSNDSLVELVASRCIARVGGGVRSPERARALIEQGAYRVIVGTAAFDREKLTGIANAVGRDRLIIALDSKGGKVVTHGWREATNFTAEEVIRHLEPYCSGFLCTYVDKEGMLEGTDLDWFRRLRAATSHELTAAGGITTIGEIKELHKLGIHAALGMAIYTGRLNLAELALLNA
;
A
#
# COMPACT_ATOMS: atom_id res chain seq x y z
N MET A 1 -3.77 -12.04 6.27
CA MET A 1 -4.04 -10.90 7.16
C MET A 1 -4.73 -9.80 6.40
N ILE A 2 -5.68 -9.11 7.02
CA ILE A 2 -6.34 -7.90 6.50
C ILE A 2 -5.62 -6.68 7.05
N ILE A 3 -5.37 -5.68 6.20
CA ILE A 3 -4.62 -4.47 6.51
C ILE A 3 -5.47 -3.27 6.07
N PRO A 4 -6.12 -2.58 7.01
CA PRO A 4 -6.81 -1.33 6.70
C PRO A 4 -5.85 -0.25 6.20
N CYS A 5 -6.31 0.56 5.23
CA CYS A 5 -5.51 1.65 4.65
C CYS A 5 -6.00 3.01 5.13
N ILE A 6 -5.05 3.90 5.43
CA ILE A 6 -5.24 5.32 5.67
C ILE A 6 -4.46 6.06 4.57
N ASP A 7 -5.18 6.75 3.70
CA ASP A 7 -4.58 7.60 2.68
C ASP A 7 -4.67 9.05 3.14
N LEU A 8 -3.54 9.76 3.12
CA LEU A 8 -3.43 11.15 3.56
C LEU A 8 -3.27 12.07 2.36
N MET A 9 -4.06 13.13 2.31
CA MET A 9 -3.97 14.20 1.32
C MET A 9 -4.43 15.53 1.94
N ASP A 10 -3.64 16.59 1.76
CA ASP A 10 -3.88 17.92 2.31
C ASP A 10 -4.20 17.91 3.82
N GLY A 11 -3.48 17.10 4.60
CA GLY A 11 -3.67 16.95 6.05
C GLY A 11 -4.91 16.16 6.47
N LYS A 12 -5.58 15.46 5.55
CA LYS A 12 -6.84 14.74 5.79
C LYS A 12 -6.75 13.28 5.37
N VAL A 13 -7.59 12.45 5.99
CA VAL A 13 -7.82 11.09 5.52
C VAL A 13 -8.78 11.12 4.34
N VAL A 14 -8.39 10.49 3.23
CA VAL A 14 -9.19 10.47 1.99
C VAL A 14 -9.29 9.06 1.41
N GLN A 15 -10.24 8.88 0.49
CA GLN A 15 -10.26 7.73 -0.41
C GLN A 15 -10.44 8.23 -1.84
N LEU A 16 -9.64 7.69 -2.76
CA LEU A 16 -9.67 8.05 -4.16
C LEU A 16 -10.27 6.94 -5.03
N ILE A 17 -10.89 7.31 -6.13
CA ILE A 17 -11.23 6.40 -7.24
C ILE A 17 -10.10 6.48 -8.25
N GLN A 18 -9.48 5.33 -8.55
CA GLN A 18 -8.36 5.19 -9.49
C GLN A 18 -7.24 6.22 -9.28
N GLY A 19 -7.00 6.62 -8.01
CA GLY A 19 -5.95 7.58 -7.65
C GLY A 19 -6.14 9.01 -8.16
N ARG A 20 -7.34 9.38 -8.65
CA ARG A 20 -7.59 10.68 -9.31
C ARG A 20 -8.72 11.48 -8.67
N GLU A 21 -9.84 10.85 -8.45
CA GLU A 21 -11.05 11.50 -7.96
C GLU A 21 -11.21 11.26 -6.48
N LYS A 22 -11.34 12.35 -5.68
CA LYS A 22 -11.61 12.24 -4.24
C LYS A 22 -13.07 11.81 -4.06
N ALA A 23 -13.24 10.56 -3.68
CA ALA A 23 -14.57 9.97 -3.47
C ALA A 23 -15.10 10.24 -2.07
N LEU A 24 -14.23 10.18 -1.06
CA LEU A 24 -14.60 10.31 0.34
C LEU A 24 -13.53 11.10 1.09
N GLU A 25 -13.97 11.84 2.09
CA GLU A 25 -13.17 12.36 3.19
C GLU A 25 -13.51 11.54 4.43
N GLY A 26 -12.49 10.89 5.02
CA GLY A 26 -12.64 10.11 6.25
C GLY A 26 -12.63 11.01 7.50
N GLY A 27 -12.69 10.37 8.66
CA GLY A 27 -12.45 11.04 9.93
C GLY A 27 -10.97 11.43 10.12
N SER A 28 -10.62 11.96 11.27
CA SER A 28 -9.22 12.24 11.61
C SER A 28 -8.39 10.95 11.66
N PRO A 29 -7.06 11.02 11.48
CA PRO A 29 -6.19 9.86 11.63
C PRO A 29 -6.34 9.14 12.99
N LEU A 30 -6.62 9.88 14.08
CA LEU A 30 -6.87 9.29 15.41
C LEU A 30 -8.18 8.50 15.45
N GLU A 31 -9.24 9.00 14.83
CA GLU A 31 -10.48 8.25 14.69
C GLU A 31 -10.29 6.98 13.87
N MET A 32 -9.48 7.03 12.80
CA MET A 32 -9.17 5.85 12.01
C MET A 32 -8.33 4.84 12.80
N LEU A 33 -7.35 5.28 13.59
CA LEU A 33 -6.61 4.40 14.50
C LEU A 33 -7.54 3.69 15.49
N ALA A 34 -8.50 4.40 16.08
CA ALA A 34 -9.47 3.80 16.99
C ALA A 34 -10.36 2.78 16.26
N ARG A 35 -10.82 3.08 15.04
CA ARG A 35 -11.62 2.16 14.22
C ARG A 35 -10.85 0.90 13.83
N PHE A 36 -9.54 1.01 13.60
CA PHE A 36 -8.69 -0.08 13.12
C PHE A 36 -7.91 -0.78 14.23
N ALA A 37 -8.19 -0.48 15.51
CA ALA A 37 -7.45 -1.01 16.66
C ALA A 37 -7.46 -2.55 16.77
N ALA A 38 -8.45 -3.23 16.18
CA ALA A 38 -8.53 -4.69 16.14
C ALA A 38 -7.63 -5.34 15.06
N PHE A 39 -6.98 -4.55 14.22
CA PHE A 39 -6.14 -5.07 13.14
C PHE A 39 -4.67 -5.03 13.53
N PRO A 40 -3.90 -6.12 13.26
CA PRO A 40 -2.49 -6.22 13.67
C PRO A 40 -1.59 -5.16 13.00
N GLN A 41 -1.93 -4.73 11.80
CA GLN A 41 -1.16 -3.76 11.02
C GLN A 41 -2.10 -2.80 10.29
N ILE A 42 -1.60 -1.59 10.05
CA ILE A 42 -2.26 -0.55 9.26
C ILE A 42 -1.31 -0.11 8.14
N GLN A 43 -1.86 0.19 6.97
CA GLN A 43 -1.10 0.82 5.88
C GLN A 43 -1.42 2.31 5.83
N VAL A 44 -0.38 3.14 5.72
CA VAL A 44 -0.51 4.60 5.58
C VAL A 44 0.17 5.03 4.29
N ILE A 45 -0.55 5.75 3.45
CA ILE A 45 -0.01 6.31 2.20
C ILE A 45 -0.14 7.82 2.22
N ASP A 46 1.00 8.52 2.15
CA ASP A 46 1.03 9.96 1.90
C ASP A 46 0.89 10.21 0.39
N LEU A 47 -0.32 10.58 -0.01
CA LEU A 47 -0.64 10.83 -1.42
C LEU A 47 -0.03 12.12 -1.94
N ASP A 48 0.13 13.15 -1.11
CA ASP A 48 0.77 14.40 -1.53
C ASP A 48 2.24 14.16 -1.87
N ALA A 49 2.96 13.46 -1.00
CA ALA A 49 4.33 13.06 -1.27
C ALA A 49 4.43 12.09 -2.47
N ALA A 50 3.47 11.16 -2.64
CA ALA A 50 3.42 10.27 -3.79
C ALA A 50 3.25 11.03 -5.11
N LEU A 51 2.42 12.08 -5.13
CA LEU A 51 2.15 12.93 -6.28
C LEU A 51 3.23 14.00 -6.52
N GLY A 52 4.21 14.14 -5.61
CA GLY A 52 5.25 15.16 -5.68
C GLY A 52 4.76 16.56 -5.36
N LYS A 53 3.64 16.68 -4.64
CA LYS A 53 3.17 17.95 -4.08
C LYS A 53 3.94 18.24 -2.79
N ASN A 54 4.21 19.52 -2.54
CA ASN A 54 4.71 20.06 -1.26
C ASN A 54 6.00 19.41 -0.72
N LEU A 55 7.05 19.37 -1.54
CA LEU A 55 8.38 18.92 -1.08
C LEU A 55 8.97 19.79 0.08
N ASP A 56 8.46 21.01 0.26
CA ASP A 56 8.96 21.98 1.23
C ASP A 56 8.05 22.18 2.46
N ASN A 57 6.85 21.57 2.49
CA ASN A 57 5.89 21.71 3.58
C ASN A 57 5.11 20.40 3.74
N ASP A 58 5.72 19.44 4.42
CA ASP A 58 5.17 18.09 4.60
C ASP A 58 4.00 18.13 5.58
N SER A 59 2.83 18.56 5.09
CA SER A 59 1.59 18.67 5.89
C SER A 59 1.16 17.33 6.49
N ASN A 60 1.61 16.23 5.90
CA ASN A 60 1.25 14.88 6.34
C ASN A 60 2.30 14.21 7.23
N ASP A 61 3.55 14.72 7.32
CA ASP A 61 4.61 14.06 8.10
C ASP A 61 4.24 13.88 9.57
N SER A 62 3.69 14.91 10.20
CA SER A 62 3.23 14.82 11.59
C SER A 62 2.08 13.82 11.78
N LEU A 63 1.23 13.62 10.75
CA LEU A 63 0.15 12.66 10.77
C LEU A 63 0.68 11.24 10.55
N VAL A 64 1.67 11.06 9.69
CA VAL A 64 2.37 9.79 9.48
C VAL A 64 3.04 9.36 10.79
N GLU A 65 3.80 10.24 11.44
CA GLU A 65 4.43 9.99 12.74
C GLU A 65 3.39 9.68 13.82
N LEU A 66 2.28 10.44 13.85
CA LEU A 66 1.17 10.22 14.78
C LEU A 66 0.62 8.79 14.69
N VAL A 67 0.43 8.28 13.46
CA VAL A 67 -0.09 6.93 13.23
C VAL A 67 1.00 5.89 13.49
N ALA A 68 2.18 6.06 12.92
CA ALA A 68 3.27 5.09 12.98
C ALA A 68 3.81 4.87 14.40
N SER A 69 3.75 5.89 15.26
CA SER A 69 4.14 5.76 16.67
C SER A 69 3.13 5.01 17.56
N ARG A 70 1.91 4.73 17.06
CA ARG A 70 0.81 4.12 17.84
C ARG A 70 0.38 2.74 17.39
N CYS A 71 0.82 2.29 16.22
CA CYS A 71 0.47 0.97 15.68
C CYS A 71 1.61 0.41 14.82
N ILE A 72 1.52 -0.86 14.44
CA ILE A 72 2.44 -1.43 13.44
C ILE A 72 2.02 -0.91 12.07
N ALA A 73 2.69 0.14 11.60
CA ALA A 73 2.37 0.82 10.35
C ALA A 73 3.32 0.45 9.22
N ARG A 74 2.75 0.18 8.03
CA ARG A 74 3.46 0.16 6.76
C ARG A 74 3.25 1.52 6.12
N VAL A 75 4.33 2.26 5.84
CA VAL A 75 4.23 3.65 5.37
C VAL A 75 4.79 3.79 3.96
N GLY A 76 4.01 4.40 3.08
CA GLY A 76 4.38 4.71 1.70
C GLY A 76 4.01 6.14 1.32
N GLY A 77 4.37 6.50 0.09
CA GLY A 77 4.19 7.84 -0.45
C GLY A 77 5.51 8.61 -0.47
N GLY A 78 5.96 8.99 -1.66
CA GLY A 78 7.15 9.82 -1.84
C GLY A 78 8.48 9.23 -1.43
N VAL A 79 8.60 7.94 -1.15
CA VAL A 79 9.88 7.29 -0.78
C VAL A 79 10.77 7.18 -2.02
N ARG A 80 11.63 8.19 -2.24
CA ARG A 80 12.49 8.31 -3.43
C ARG A 80 13.98 8.35 -3.12
N SER A 81 14.35 8.40 -1.83
CA SER A 81 15.75 8.44 -1.39
C SER A 81 15.97 7.62 -0.12
N PRO A 82 17.23 7.22 0.16
CA PRO A 82 17.62 6.58 1.42
C PRO A 82 17.27 7.40 2.66
N GLU A 83 17.43 8.74 2.58
CA GLU A 83 17.15 9.67 3.67
C GLU A 83 15.67 9.66 4.04
N ARG A 84 14.78 9.75 3.04
CA ARG A 84 13.33 9.68 3.27
C ARG A 84 12.92 8.34 3.88
N ALA A 85 13.45 7.23 3.35
CA ALA A 85 13.16 5.91 3.90
C ALA A 85 13.59 5.80 5.38
N ARG A 86 14.77 6.30 5.72
CA ARG A 86 15.29 6.31 7.09
C ARG A 86 14.43 7.19 8.00
N ALA A 87 14.08 8.39 7.56
CA ALA A 87 13.23 9.31 8.32
C ALA A 87 11.87 8.66 8.68
N LEU A 88 11.22 7.96 7.76
CA LEU A 88 9.98 7.24 8.05
C LEU A 88 10.17 6.14 9.10
N ILE A 89 11.29 5.41 9.07
CA ILE A 89 11.60 4.40 10.10
C ILE A 89 11.82 5.07 11.47
N GLU A 90 12.50 6.21 11.50
CA GLU A 90 12.75 6.99 12.74
C GLU A 90 11.44 7.57 13.30
N GLN A 91 10.48 7.93 12.44
CA GLN A 91 9.12 8.33 12.81
C GLN A 91 8.25 7.17 13.32
N GLY A 92 8.75 5.93 13.32
CA GLY A 92 8.06 4.77 13.87
C GLY A 92 7.49 3.80 12.85
N ALA A 93 7.68 4.02 11.54
CA ALA A 93 7.21 3.07 10.53
C ALA A 93 7.87 1.69 10.74
N TYR A 94 7.03 0.66 10.82
CA TYR A 94 7.50 -0.72 10.88
C TYR A 94 8.16 -1.17 9.58
N ARG A 95 7.55 -0.81 8.43
CA ARG A 95 8.10 -1.01 7.08
C ARG A 95 7.83 0.21 6.21
N VAL A 96 8.68 0.43 5.23
CA VAL A 96 8.47 1.45 4.20
C VAL A 96 8.06 0.81 2.88
N ILE A 97 7.17 1.50 2.15
CA ILE A 97 6.66 1.07 0.85
C ILE A 97 7.27 1.96 -0.22
N VAL A 98 8.00 1.37 -1.16
CA VAL A 98 8.65 2.06 -2.27
C VAL A 98 7.95 1.71 -3.58
N GLY A 99 7.46 2.74 -4.27
CA GLY A 99 6.83 2.61 -5.59
C GLY A 99 7.84 2.89 -6.72
N THR A 100 7.65 4.00 -7.42
CA THR A 100 8.43 4.40 -8.63
C THR A 100 9.94 4.27 -8.48
N ALA A 101 10.50 4.62 -7.31
CA ALA A 101 11.95 4.54 -7.08
C ALA A 101 12.50 3.09 -7.12
N ALA A 102 11.66 2.07 -7.01
CA ALA A 102 12.08 0.68 -7.14
C ALA A 102 12.53 0.31 -8.56
N PHE A 103 12.18 1.10 -9.56
CA PHE A 103 12.58 0.92 -10.97
C PHE A 103 13.90 1.62 -11.32
N ASP A 104 14.48 2.36 -10.37
CA ASP A 104 15.83 2.92 -10.42
C ASP A 104 16.73 2.10 -9.51
N ARG A 105 17.63 1.31 -10.11
CA ARG A 105 18.47 0.35 -9.38
C ARG A 105 19.36 1.01 -8.34
N GLU A 106 19.89 2.18 -8.64
CA GLU A 106 20.78 2.90 -7.71
C GLU A 106 20.00 3.38 -6.48
N LYS A 107 18.83 4.02 -6.70
CA LYS A 107 17.93 4.44 -5.62
C LYS A 107 17.45 3.26 -4.79
N LEU A 108 16.98 2.19 -5.43
CA LEU A 108 16.48 1.01 -4.72
C LEU A 108 17.59 0.38 -3.85
N THR A 109 18.80 0.25 -4.40
CA THR A 109 19.94 -0.28 -3.63
C THR A 109 20.28 0.63 -2.43
N GLY A 110 20.30 1.94 -2.64
CA GLY A 110 20.54 2.90 -1.58
C GLY A 110 19.47 2.84 -0.47
N ILE A 111 18.19 2.76 -0.85
CA ILE A 111 17.07 2.62 0.09
C ILE A 111 17.18 1.30 0.87
N ALA A 112 17.38 0.18 0.17
CA ALA A 112 17.49 -1.13 0.82
C ALA A 112 18.67 -1.20 1.80
N ASN A 113 19.81 -0.58 1.48
CA ASN A 113 20.96 -0.46 2.38
C ASN A 113 20.66 0.44 3.60
N ALA A 114 19.84 1.46 3.43
CA ALA A 114 19.55 2.42 4.50
C ALA A 114 18.61 1.86 5.58
N VAL A 115 17.62 1.03 5.19
CA VAL A 115 16.58 0.54 6.12
C VAL A 115 16.60 -0.97 6.32
N GLY A 116 17.35 -1.71 5.50
CA GLY A 116 17.34 -3.16 5.47
C GLY A 116 16.19 -3.73 4.64
N ARG A 117 16.46 -4.84 3.93
CA ARG A 117 15.47 -5.51 3.08
C ARG A 117 14.21 -5.95 3.83
N ASP A 118 14.35 -6.34 5.10
CA ASP A 118 13.24 -6.84 5.93
C ASP A 118 12.22 -5.75 6.25
N ARG A 119 12.65 -4.50 6.17
CA ARG A 119 11.79 -3.31 6.35
C ARG A 119 11.31 -2.70 5.04
N LEU A 120 11.59 -3.31 3.89
CA LEU A 120 11.23 -2.76 2.59
C LEU A 120 10.13 -3.59 1.94
N ILE A 121 9.06 -2.92 1.51
CA ILE A 121 7.99 -3.43 0.65
C ILE A 121 8.09 -2.67 -0.68
N ILE A 122 7.98 -3.38 -1.80
CA ILE A 122 7.92 -2.74 -3.11
C ILE A 122 6.49 -2.75 -3.62
N ALA A 123 5.99 -1.57 -4.02
CA ALA A 123 4.68 -1.43 -4.65
C ALA A 123 4.78 -1.72 -6.15
N LEU A 124 3.92 -2.61 -6.61
CA LEU A 124 3.76 -3.02 -8.00
C LEU A 124 2.31 -2.80 -8.42
N ASP A 125 2.03 -1.58 -8.87
CA ASP A 125 0.69 -1.21 -9.33
C ASP A 125 0.55 -1.59 -10.81
N SER A 126 -0.50 -2.34 -11.16
CA SER A 126 -0.75 -2.82 -12.52
C SER A 126 -2.03 -2.21 -13.09
N LYS A 127 -1.93 -1.66 -14.30
CA LYS A 127 -3.04 -1.14 -15.08
C LYS A 127 -2.98 -1.65 -16.50
N GLY A 128 -4.09 -2.21 -17.02
CA GLY A 128 -4.10 -2.82 -18.34
C GLY A 128 -3.06 -3.95 -18.49
N GLY A 129 -2.74 -4.68 -17.40
CA GLY A 129 -1.76 -5.76 -17.39
C GLY A 129 -0.29 -5.31 -17.36
N LYS A 130 0.00 -4.00 -17.29
CA LYS A 130 1.36 -3.47 -17.22
C LYS A 130 1.59 -2.73 -15.91
N VAL A 131 2.81 -2.80 -15.39
CA VAL A 131 3.22 -2.03 -14.22
C VAL A 131 3.19 -0.55 -14.56
N VAL A 132 2.62 0.25 -13.66
CA VAL A 132 2.53 1.71 -13.78
C VAL A 132 3.33 2.40 -12.67
N THR A 133 3.84 3.57 -12.99
CA THR A 133 4.69 4.38 -12.11
C THR A 133 4.21 5.83 -12.06
N HIS A 134 4.89 6.69 -11.27
CA HIS A 134 4.61 8.12 -11.16
C HIS A 134 3.13 8.43 -10.83
N GLY A 135 2.57 7.72 -9.82
CA GLY A 135 1.16 7.88 -9.46
C GLY A 135 0.23 7.44 -10.59
N TRP A 136 0.58 6.31 -11.23
CA TRP A 136 -0.18 5.63 -12.30
C TRP A 136 -0.29 6.43 -13.61
N ARG A 137 0.63 7.38 -13.83
CA ARG A 137 0.66 8.25 -15.02
C ARG A 137 1.46 7.66 -16.17
N GLU A 138 2.43 6.82 -15.87
CA GLU A 138 3.34 6.23 -16.85
C GLU A 138 3.24 4.71 -16.79
N ALA A 139 2.97 4.08 -17.94
CA ALA A 139 2.99 2.63 -18.07
C ALA A 139 4.39 2.17 -18.50
N THR A 140 4.87 1.11 -17.85
CA THR A 140 6.07 0.40 -18.30
C THR A 140 5.71 -0.64 -19.37
N ASN A 141 6.74 -1.27 -19.96
CA ASN A 141 6.53 -2.40 -20.87
C ASN A 141 6.46 -3.75 -20.14
N PHE A 142 6.61 -3.76 -18.81
CA PHE A 142 6.72 -4.98 -18.02
C PHE A 142 5.40 -5.31 -17.30
N THR A 143 5.14 -6.60 -17.12
CA THR A 143 4.14 -7.11 -16.18
C THR A 143 4.73 -7.18 -14.77
N ALA A 144 3.87 -7.28 -13.74
CA ALA A 144 4.35 -7.43 -12.37
C ALA A 144 5.09 -8.76 -12.17
N GLU A 145 4.64 -9.84 -12.82
CA GLU A 145 5.28 -11.16 -12.77
C GLU A 145 6.70 -11.15 -13.33
N GLU A 146 6.95 -10.32 -14.38
CA GLU A 146 8.29 -10.19 -14.98
C GLU A 146 9.25 -9.48 -14.03
N VAL A 147 8.82 -8.42 -13.34
CA VAL A 147 9.72 -7.59 -12.52
C VAL A 147 9.93 -8.12 -11.10
N ILE A 148 8.98 -8.86 -10.54
CA ILE A 148 9.05 -9.39 -9.17
C ILE A 148 10.39 -10.06 -8.88
N ARG A 149 10.83 -10.98 -9.76
CA ARG A 149 12.06 -11.75 -9.56
C ARG A 149 13.33 -10.89 -9.49
N HIS A 150 13.33 -9.76 -10.21
CA HIS A 150 14.46 -8.83 -10.20
C HIS A 150 14.48 -7.96 -8.95
N LEU A 151 13.33 -7.77 -8.29
CA LEU A 151 13.14 -6.91 -7.13
C LEU A 151 13.23 -7.66 -5.79
N GLU A 152 13.00 -8.99 -5.79
CA GLU A 152 13.07 -9.84 -4.58
C GLU A 152 14.36 -9.65 -3.75
N PRO A 153 15.57 -9.49 -4.33
CA PRO A 153 16.79 -9.35 -3.53
C PRO A 153 16.78 -8.10 -2.62
N TYR A 154 15.92 -7.13 -2.90
CA TYR A 154 15.93 -5.82 -2.22
C TYR A 154 14.86 -5.67 -1.14
N CYS A 155 13.84 -6.54 -1.09
CA CYS A 155 12.68 -6.37 -0.22
C CYS A 155 12.28 -7.66 0.50
N SER A 156 11.34 -7.54 1.44
CA SER A 156 10.71 -8.67 2.14
C SER A 156 9.31 -8.99 1.60
N GLY A 157 8.73 -8.12 0.79
CA GLY A 157 7.38 -8.31 0.26
C GLY A 157 6.99 -7.29 -0.79
N PHE A 158 5.84 -7.54 -1.40
CA PHE A 158 5.26 -6.71 -2.44
C PHE A 158 3.84 -6.29 -2.07
N LEU A 159 3.53 -5.02 -2.34
CA LEU A 159 2.15 -4.49 -2.37
C LEU A 159 1.72 -4.40 -3.83
N CYS A 160 0.76 -5.20 -4.22
CA CYS A 160 0.31 -5.29 -5.61
C CYS A 160 -1.10 -4.72 -5.75
N THR A 161 -1.24 -3.60 -6.48
CA THR A 161 -2.53 -2.95 -6.69
C THR A 161 -3.05 -3.25 -8.10
N TYR A 162 -4.27 -3.81 -8.16
CA TYR A 162 -4.99 -3.96 -9.42
C TYR A 162 -5.75 -2.65 -9.72
N VAL A 163 -5.06 -1.72 -10.41
CA VAL A 163 -5.51 -0.33 -10.58
C VAL A 163 -6.80 -0.20 -11.36
N ASP A 164 -7.04 -1.10 -12.32
CA ASP A 164 -8.27 -1.08 -13.14
C ASP A 164 -9.55 -1.18 -12.31
N LYS A 165 -9.46 -1.72 -11.10
CA LYS A 165 -10.59 -1.90 -10.16
C LYS A 165 -10.47 -1.05 -8.89
N GLU A 166 -9.39 -0.24 -8.75
CA GLU A 166 -9.16 0.55 -7.55
C GLU A 166 -10.27 1.59 -7.33
N GLY A 167 -10.88 1.55 -6.14
CA GLY A 167 -11.98 2.43 -5.76
C GLY A 167 -13.33 2.14 -6.42
N MET A 168 -13.42 1.19 -7.37
CA MET A 168 -14.62 0.92 -8.16
C MET A 168 -15.65 0.06 -7.43
N LEU A 169 -15.27 -0.65 -6.37
CA LEU A 169 -16.13 -1.61 -5.64
C LEU A 169 -16.72 -2.72 -6.53
N GLU A 170 -15.98 -3.17 -7.54
CA GLU A 170 -16.42 -4.15 -8.55
C GLU A 170 -15.77 -5.52 -8.42
N GLY A 171 -15.00 -5.75 -7.37
CA GLY A 171 -14.19 -6.95 -7.18
C GLY A 171 -12.78 -6.81 -7.73
N THR A 172 -11.89 -7.72 -7.33
CA THR A 172 -10.48 -7.75 -7.77
C THR A 172 -10.21 -8.91 -8.73
N ASP A 173 -9.03 -8.92 -9.38
CA ASP A 173 -8.62 -10.02 -10.28
C ASP A 173 -7.85 -11.10 -9.49
N LEU A 174 -8.58 -12.11 -9.00
CA LEU A 174 -7.99 -13.24 -8.26
C LEU A 174 -7.03 -14.09 -9.12
N ASP A 175 -7.26 -14.16 -10.44
CA ASP A 175 -6.37 -14.93 -11.33
C ASP A 175 -5.02 -14.20 -11.50
N TRP A 176 -5.03 -12.87 -11.54
CA TRP A 176 -3.79 -12.11 -11.51
C TRP A 176 -3.02 -12.36 -10.20
N PHE A 177 -3.67 -12.34 -9.06
CA PHE A 177 -3.02 -12.63 -7.77
C PHE A 177 -2.50 -14.08 -7.67
N ARG A 178 -3.15 -15.06 -8.30
CA ARG A 178 -2.63 -16.45 -8.42
C ARG A 178 -1.32 -16.47 -9.22
N ARG A 179 -1.24 -15.72 -10.33
CA ARG A 179 -0.01 -15.62 -11.13
C ARG A 179 1.12 -14.95 -10.34
N LEU A 180 0.83 -13.87 -9.61
CA LEU A 180 1.80 -13.22 -8.74
C LEU A 180 2.31 -14.17 -7.64
N ARG A 181 1.42 -14.93 -7.01
CA ARG A 181 1.84 -15.94 -6.01
C ARG A 181 2.75 -17.01 -6.59
N ALA A 182 2.51 -17.42 -7.82
CA ALA A 182 3.37 -18.38 -8.51
C ALA A 182 4.75 -17.80 -8.89
N ALA A 183 4.86 -16.47 -9.01
CA ALA A 183 6.11 -15.78 -9.39
C ALA A 183 7.07 -15.55 -8.22
N THR A 184 6.59 -15.54 -6.96
CA THR A 184 7.41 -15.22 -5.78
C THR A 184 6.96 -16.00 -4.55
N SER A 185 7.89 -16.27 -3.62
CA SER A 185 7.60 -16.77 -2.28
C SER A 185 7.57 -15.66 -1.22
N HIS A 186 7.92 -14.43 -1.57
CA HIS A 186 7.89 -13.28 -0.67
C HIS A 186 6.47 -12.96 -0.20
N GLU A 187 6.35 -12.17 0.86
CA GLU A 187 5.05 -11.66 1.30
C GLU A 187 4.36 -10.91 0.17
N LEU A 188 3.08 -11.23 -0.08
CA LEU A 188 2.24 -10.51 -1.02
C LEU A 188 1.09 -9.86 -0.28
N THR A 189 0.81 -8.60 -0.62
CA THR A 189 -0.37 -7.86 -0.19
C THR A 189 -1.14 -7.43 -1.43
N ALA A 190 -2.39 -7.86 -1.53
CA ALA A 190 -3.31 -7.48 -2.60
C ALA A 190 -4.02 -6.18 -2.25
N ALA A 191 -4.14 -5.29 -3.24
CA ALA A 191 -4.97 -4.08 -3.19
C ALA A 191 -5.71 -3.89 -4.52
N GLY A 192 -6.72 -3.03 -4.52
CA GLY A 192 -7.50 -2.70 -5.70
C GLY A 192 -8.76 -3.55 -5.86
N GLY A 193 -9.93 -2.92 -5.64
CA GLY A 193 -11.24 -3.49 -5.93
C GLY A 193 -11.78 -4.55 -4.97
N ILE A 194 -11.07 -4.99 -3.96
CA ILE A 194 -11.52 -6.02 -3.01
C ILE A 194 -12.77 -5.54 -2.27
N THR A 195 -13.89 -6.28 -2.40
CA THR A 195 -15.21 -5.84 -1.92
C THR A 195 -16.01 -6.89 -1.17
N THR A 196 -15.55 -8.13 -1.16
CA THR A 196 -16.28 -9.25 -0.55
C THR A 196 -15.40 -10.08 0.37
N ILE A 197 -16.03 -10.67 1.39
CA ILE A 197 -15.38 -11.65 2.28
C ILE A 197 -14.89 -12.88 1.49
N GLY A 198 -15.60 -13.24 0.42
CA GLY A 198 -15.20 -14.35 -0.46
C GLY A 198 -13.84 -14.12 -1.10
N GLU A 199 -13.61 -12.93 -1.67
CA GLU A 199 -12.31 -12.55 -2.27
C GLU A 199 -11.20 -12.58 -1.23
N ILE A 200 -11.44 -12.04 -0.03
CA ILE A 200 -10.48 -12.04 1.07
C ILE A 200 -10.10 -13.47 1.46
N LYS A 201 -11.08 -14.37 1.57
CA LYS A 201 -10.83 -15.79 1.88
C LYS A 201 -10.00 -16.48 0.78
N GLU A 202 -10.28 -16.19 -0.49
CA GLU A 202 -9.48 -16.74 -1.60
C GLU A 202 -8.04 -16.21 -1.58
N LEU A 203 -7.84 -14.91 -1.33
CA LEU A 203 -6.49 -14.34 -1.15
C LEU A 203 -5.75 -14.99 0.04
N HIS A 204 -6.43 -15.19 1.17
CA HIS A 204 -5.84 -15.84 2.33
C HIS A 204 -5.44 -17.30 2.05
N LYS A 205 -6.24 -18.07 1.29
CA LYS A 205 -5.85 -19.42 0.85
C LYS A 205 -4.57 -19.45 0.02
N LEU A 206 -4.30 -18.36 -0.72
CA LEU A 206 -3.06 -18.17 -1.47
C LEU A 206 -1.90 -17.67 -0.60
N GLY A 207 -2.10 -17.43 0.71
CA GLY A 207 -1.11 -16.79 1.57
C GLY A 207 -0.88 -15.32 1.24
N ILE A 208 -1.88 -14.63 0.67
CA ILE A 208 -1.82 -13.22 0.27
C ILE A 208 -2.61 -12.39 1.27
N HIS A 209 -2.03 -11.29 1.74
CA HIS A 209 -2.70 -10.31 2.59
C HIS A 209 -3.64 -9.43 1.76
N ALA A 210 -4.66 -8.84 2.39
CA ALA A 210 -5.62 -7.95 1.75
C ALA A 210 -5.51 -6.54 2.34
N ALA A 211 -5.06 -5.56 1.54
CA ALA A 211 -5.10 -4.14 1.88
C ALA A 211 -6.46 -3.57 1.46
N LEU A 212 -7.17 -2.96 2.42
CA LEU A 212 -8.55 -2.52 2.22
C LEU A 212 -8.70 -1.03 2.51
N GLY A 213 -9.17 -0.28 1.52
CA GLY A 213 -9.53 1.13 1.61
C GLY A 213 -11.03 1.32 1.44
N MET A 214 -11.48 1.73 0.26
CA MET A 214 -12.83 2.15 -0.09
C MET A 214 -13.94 1.25 0.49
N ALA A 215 -13.78 -0.06 0.44
CA ALA A 215 -14.79 -1.01 0.90
C ALA A 215 -15.07 -0.92 2.42
N ILE A 216 -14.08 -0.54 3.23
CA ILE A 216 -14.25 -0.31 4.67
C ILE A 216 -14.89 1.07 4.93
N TYR A 217 -14.46 2.09 4.21
CA TYR A 217 -14.95 3.46 4.41
C TYR A 217 -16.40 3.63 4.00
N THR A 218 -16.84 2.94 2.94
CA THR A 218 -18.24 2.92 2.48
C THR A 218 -19.15 1.98 3.30
N GLY A 219 -18.59 1.19 4.22
CA GLY A 219 -19.34 0.19 4.98
C GLY A 219 -19.73 -1.05 4.15
N ARG A 220 -19.19 -1.21 2.94
CA ARG A 220 -19.38 -2.40 2.11
C ARG A 220 -18.87 -3.67 2.80
N LEU A 221 -17.75 -3.53 3.55
CA LEU A 221 -17.20 -4.56 4.41
C LEU A 221 -17.30 -4.12 5.87
N ASN A 222 -17.83 -4.99 6.74
CA ASN A 222 -17.98 -4.71 8.16
C ASN A 222 -16.68 -4.96 8.91
N LEU A 223 -16.20 -3.97 9.66
CA LEU A 223 -14.92 -4.06 10.39
C LEU A 223 -14.90 -5.17 11.45
N ALA A 224 -16.01 -5.41 12.15
CA ALA A 224 -16.08 -6.46 13.18
C ALA A 224 -15.97 -7.86 12.54
N GLU A 225 -16.62 -8.07 11.40
CA GLU A 225 -16.51 -9.32 10.63
C GLU A 225 -15.08 -9.51 10.09
N LEU A 226 -14.47 -8.45 9.57
CA LEU A 226 -13.10 -8.48 9.08
C LEU A 226 -12.08 -8.78 10.20
N ALA A 227 -12.27 -8.24 11.39
CA ALA A 227 -11.40 -8.49 12.53
C ALA A 227 -11.39 -9.98 12.93
N LEU A 228 -12.54 -10.66 12.86
CA LEU A 228 -12.65 -12.09 13.11
C LEU A 228 -11.89 -12.96 12.09
N LEU A 229 -11.65 -12.46 10.89
CA LEU A 229 -10.86 -13.17 9.87
C LEU A 229 -9.34 -13.03 10.08
N ASN A 230 -8.89 -12.16 10.98
CA ASN A 230 -7.49 -11.99 11.35
C ASN A 230 -7.09 -12.82 12.60
N ALA A 231 -8.08 -13.31 13.34
CA ALA A 231 -7.88 -14.17 14.50
C ALA A 231 -7.55 -15.60 14.05
#